data_8e1f4eb4d7bda1b8e6b0dd7fa52bf5f7
#
_entry.id   8e1f4eb4d7bda1b8e6b0dd7fa52bf5f7
#
_cell.length_a   1.000
_cell.length_b   1.000
_cell.length_c   1.000
_cell.angle_alpha   90.00
_cell.angle_beta   90.00
_cell.angle_gamma   90.00
#
_symmetry.space_group_name_H-M   'P 1'
#
loop_
_entity.id
_entity.type
_entity.pdbx_description
1 polymer ?
#
loop_
_entity_poly.entity_id
_entity_poly.type
_entity_poly.pdbx_seq_one_letter_code
_entity_poly.pdbx_strand_id
1 'polypeptide(L)'
;MECGGLMLILGIESSCDETAAAVVENGRKIVSSVVATQIEKHKIFGGVVPEIASRMHTEAICAVIKQALSDANCKMSDIDAIAVTYAPGLIGALLVGVNYAKGLSLSSGVPLVPVHHLRSHIAANYLSYENLKPPFLCLVVSGGNTLITEVKDYTDFKILGRTRDDAAGEALDKAARTLGLDYPGGVNLDKIAKNGNSDSYKFPRPHVDGSPLDFSFSGLKTSVINLIHNAEQKGETVSVPDVGASFLKAVVDSFCLLYTSDAADE
;
A
#
# COMPACT_ATOMS: atom_id res chain seq x y z
N MET A 1 10.59 27.70 -22.27
CA MET A 1 11.64 28.28 -21.41
C MET A 1 11.67 27.41 -20.15
N GLU A 2 12.62 26.49 -20.13
CA GLU A 2 12.86 25.65 -18.96
C GLU A 2 13.61 26.51 -17.94
N CYS A 3 12.92 26.98 -16.91
CA CYS A 3 13.58 27.39 -15.68
C CYS A 3 14.03 26.11 -14.97
N GLY A 4 15.21 25.61 -15.35
CA GLY A 4 15.84 24.44 -14.73
C GLY A 4 16.41 24.76 -13.34
N GLY A 5 15.60 25.28 -12.43
CA GLY A 5 15.95 25.37 -11.02
C GLY A 5 15.75 24.00 -10.36
N LEU A 6 16.61 23.64 -9.43
CA LEU A 6 16.48 22.47 -8.56
C LEU A 6 15.20 22.67 -7.72
N MET A 7 14.22 21.77 -7.85
CA MET A 7 12.98 21.82 -7.04
C MET A 7 13.05 20.75 -5.95
N LEU A 8 12.99 21.17 -4.68
CA LEU A 8 12.96 20.29 -3.52
C LEU A 8 11.56 20.24 -2.90
N ILE A 9 11.00 19.07 -2.77
CA ILE A 9 9.67 18.84 -2.20
C ILE A 9 9.81 18.00 -0.92
N LEU A 10 9.24 18.48 0.18
CA LEU A 10 9.08 17.72 1.41
C LEU A 10 7.76 16.96 1.37
N GLY A 11 7.82 15.64 1.23
CA GLY A 11 6.68 14.74 1.31
C GLY A 11 6.42 14.28 2.74
N ILE A 12 5.15 14.25 3.15
CA ILE A 12 4.69 13.79 4.48
C ILE A 12 3.57 12.78 4.31
N GLU A 13 3.74 11.61 4.94
CA GLU A 13 2.77 10.51 4.92
C GLU A 13 2.47 10.04 6.34
N SER A 14 1.17 9.93 6.65
CA SER A 14 0.68 9.44 7.94
C SER A 14 -0.69 8.73 7.83
N SER A 15 -1.00 8.13 6.69
CA SER A 15 -2.36 7.64 6.41
C SER A 15 -2.77 6.36 7.15
N CYS A 16 -1.82 5.58 7.68
CA CYS A 16 -2.10 4.31 8.36
C CYS A 16 -1.25 4.10 9.61
N ASP A 17 -0.22 3.26 9.54
CA ASP A 17 0.60 2.84 10.68
C ASP A 17 2.10 3.18 10.51
N GLU A 18 2.41 4.04 9.57
CA GLU A 18 3.77 4.54 9.35
C GLU A 18 3.77 6.06 9.26
N THR A 19 4.63 6.69 10.05
CA THR A 19 4.92 8.13 9.92
C THR A 19 6.15 8.27 9.04
N ALA A 20 6.00 8.87 7.87
CA ALA A 20 7.11 9.04 6.95
C ALA A 20 7.27 10.48 6.48
N ALA A 21 8.51 10.86 6.22
CA ALA A 21 8.87 12.09 5.53
C ALA A 21 10.05 11.85 4.60
N ALA A 22 10.02 12.52 3.44
CA ALA A 22 11.07 12.42 2.44
C ALA A 22 11.32 13.78 1.78
N VAL A 23 12.57 14.05 1.41
CA VAL A 23 12.91 15.17 0.52
C VAL A 23 13.20 14.58 -0.85
N VAL A 24 12.48 15.08 -1.86
CA VAL A 24 12.55 14.62 -3.24
C VAL A 24 12.93 15.77 -4.17
N GLU A 25 13.92 15.52 -5.00
CA GLU A 25 14.44 16.47 -6.00
C GLU A 25 13.75 16.23 -7.35
N ASN A 26 13.16 17.28 -7.92
CA ASN A 26 12.52 17.30 -9.25
C ASN A 26 11.49 16.16 -9.47
N GLY A 27 10.88 15.64 -8.39
CA GLY A 27 9.91 14.55 -8.42
C GLY A 27 10.47 13.18 -8.85
N ARG A 28 11.79 13.02 -8.93
CA ARG A 28 12.45 11.82 -9.44
C ARG A 28 13.53 11.24 -8.55
N LYS A 29 14.26 12.07 -7.83
CA LYS A 29 15.39 11.64 -7.02
C LYS A 29 15.07 11.78 -5.54
N ILE A 30 15.17 10.68 -4.81
CA ILE A 30 15.06 10.67 -3.34
C ILE A 30 16.37 11.23 -2.78
N VAL A 31 16.29 12.37 -2.09
CA VAL A 31 17.41 12.96 -1.36
C VAL A 31 17.51 12.41 0.05
N SER A 32 16.35 12.26 0.70
CA SER A 32 16.23 11.59 2.00
C SER A 32 14.88 10.90 2.12
N SER A 33 14.81 9.85 2.94
CA SER A 33 13.57 9.15 3.27
C SER A 33 13.68 8.57 4.67
N VAL A 34 12.76 8.97 5.55
CA VAL A 34 12.70 8.54 6.95
C VAL A 34 11.32 7.97 7.23
N VAL A 35 11.29 6.77 7.81
CA VAL A 35 10.06 6.06 8.16
C VAL A 35 10.13 5.63 9.62
N ALA A 36 9.12 5.99 10.40
CA ALA A 36 8.87 5.46 11.74
C ALA A 36 7.68 4.51 11.70
N THR A 37 7.95 3.22 11.70
CA THR A 37 6.92 2.16 11.64
C THR A 37 6.34 1.87 13.02
N GLN A 38 5.07 1.53 13.05
CA GLN A 38 4.31 1.16 14.24
C GLN A 38 4.00 -0.36 14.29
N ILE A 39 4.53 -1.14 13.36
CA ILE A 39 4.22 -2.58 13.19
C ILE A 39 4.33 -3.34 14.50
N GLU A 40 5.42 -3.18 15.26
CA GLU A 40 5.62 -3.91 16.53
C GLU A 40 4.56 -3.56 17.58
N LYS A 41 4.02 -2.35 17.57
CA LYS A 41 2.94 -1.95 18.48
C LYS A 41 1.59 -2.53 18.06
N HIS A 42 1.34 -2.63 16.76
CA HIS A 42 0.08 -3.18 16.25
C HIS A 42 0.06 -4.71 16.22
N LYS A 43 1.23 -5.35 16.20
CA LYS A 43 1.38 -6.81 16.20
C LYS A 43 0.63 -7.48 17.36
N ILE A 44 0.69 -6.91 18.56
CA ILE A 44 -0.01 -7.44 19.75
C ILE A 44 -1.53 -7.47 19.62
N PHE A 45 -2.08 -6.64 18.72
CA PHE A 45 -3.53 -6.57 18.44
C PHE A 45 -3.91 -7.37 17.18
N GLY A 46 -2.92 -7.95 16.49
CA GLY A 46 -3.13 -8.68 15.23
C GLY A 46 -3.55 -7.80 14.05
N GLY A 47 -3.24 -6.50 14.08
CA GLY A 47 -3.55 -5.53 13.03
C GLY A 47 -3.61 -4.10 13.55
N VAL A 48 -3.77 -3.14 12.64
CA VAL A 48 -3.75 -1.71 12.97
C VAL A 48 -4.94 -1.30 13.81
N VAL A 49 -4.67 -0.59 14.93
CA VAL A 49 -5.68 0.03 15.81
C VAL A 49 -5.66 1.55 15.54
N PRO A 50 -6.72 2.13 14.93
CA PRO A 50 -6.70 3.51 14.45
C PRO A 50 -6.37 4.58 15.50
N GLU A 51 -6.89 4.42 16.72
CA GLU A 51 -6.63 5.37 17.81
C GLU A 51 -5.15 5.33 18.25
N ILE A 52 -4.57 4.13 18.36
CA ILE A 52 -3.16 3.97 18.71
C ILE A 52 -2.29 4.56 17.60
N ALA A 53 -2.61 4.28 16.33
CA ALA A 53 -1.90 4.83 15.19
C ALA A 53 -1.87 6.36 15.24
N SER A 54 -3.01 7.01 15.48
CA SER A 54 -3.11 8.47 15.53
C SER A 54 -2.23 9.08 16.63
N ARG A 55 -2.19 8.47 17.81
CA ARG A 55 -1.35 8.93 18.93
C ARG A 55 0.14 8.80 18.60
N MET A 56 0.53 7.67 18.01
CA MET A 56 1.93 7.43 17.63
C MET A 56 2.41 8.39 16.54
N HIS A 57 1.55 8.75 15.58
CA HIS A 57 1.87 9.79 14.60
C HIS A 57 2.16 11.13 15.27
N THR A 58 1.37 11.52 16.29
CA THR A 58 1.59 12.77 17.03
C THR A 58 2.94 12.80 17.73
N GLU A 59 3.39 11.66 18.26
CA GLU A 59 4.69 11.53 18.92
C GLU A 59 5.86 11.55 17.93
N ALA A 60 5.71 10.95 16.75
CA ALA A 60 6.80 10.70 15.81
C ALA A 60 7.01 11.84 14.78
N ILE A 61 5.94 12.51 14.34
CA ILE A 61 5.97 13.35 13.13
C ILE A 61 7.04 14.45 13.16
N CYS A 62 7.21 15.10 14.30
CA CYS A 62 8.21 16.18 14.43
C CYS A 62 9.64 15.66 14.25
N ALA A 63 9.95 14.52 14.88
CA ALA A 63 11.27 13.90 14.80
C ALA A 63 11.56 13.38 13.38
N VAL A 64 10.58 12.72 12.75
CA VAL A 64 10.68 12.17 11.40
C VAL A 64 10.96 13.28 10.36
N ILE A 65 10.23 14.40 10.43
CA ILE A 65 10.43 15.52 9.50
C ILE A 65 11.78 16.20 9.72
N LYS A 66 12.17 16.45 10.98
CA LYS A 66 13.50 17.00 11.30
C LYS A 66 14.62 16.10 10.79
N GLN A 67 14.49 14.80 10.97
CA GLN A 67 15.48 13.84 10.48
C GLN A 67 15.55 13.85 8.96
N ALA A 68 14.40 13.85 8.26
CA ALA A 68 14.39 13.89 6.79
C ALA A 68 15.08 15.15 6.23
N LEU A 69 14.86 16.32 6.82
CA LEU A 69 15.54 17.55 6.43
C LEU A 69 17.04 17.48 6.74
N SER A 70 17.41 16.95 7.91
CA SER A 70 18.80 16.77 8.31
C SER A 70 19.56 15.84 7.38
N ASP A 71 18.97 14.68 7.04
CA ASP A 71 19.58 13.69 6.14
C ASP A 71 19.73 14.22 4.71
N ALA A 72 18.81 15.10 4.29
CA ALA A 72 18.90 15.83 3.03
C ALA A 72 19.89 17.00 3.06
N ASN A 73 20.44 17.33 4.25
CA ASN A 73 21.24 18.52 4.46
C ASN A 73 20.52 19.82 4.00
N CYS A 74 19.20 19.89 4.24
CA CYS A 74 18.32 20.99 3.83
C CYS A 74 17.68 21.67 5.05
N LYS A 75 17.33 22.94 4.88
CA LYS A 75 16.48 23.71 5.79
C LYS A 75 15.08 23.88 5.16
N MET A 76 14.10 24.27 5.97
CA MET A 76 12.76 24.59 5.43
C MET A 76 12.78 25.71 4.39
N SER A 77 13.74 26.63 4.46
CA SER A 77 13.95 27.68 3.46
C SER A 77 14.38 27.18 2.08
N ASP A 78 14.86 25.94 2.00
CA ASP A 78 15.37 25.33 0.78
C ASP A 78 14.28 24.48 0.10
N ILE A 79 13.12 24.33 0.77
CA ILE A 79 11.98 23.53 0.29
C ILE A 79 11.02 24.42 -0.52
N ASP A 80 10.71 23.99 -1.74
CA ASP A 80 9.83 24.70 -2.67
C ASP A 80 8.34 24.38 -2.46
N ALA A 81 8.02 23.16 -1.97
CA ALA A 81 6.65 22.74 -1.66
C ALA A 81 6.61 21.67 -0.58
N ILE A 82 5.52 21.67 0.21
CA ILE A 82 5.19 20.61 1.16
C ILE A 82 4.07 19.79 0.57
N ALA A 83 4.33 18.51 0.28
CA ALA A 83 3.33 17.56 -0.17
C ALA A 83 2.85 16.72 1.02
N VAL A 84 1.53 16.58 1.23
CA VAL A 84 0.99 15.79 2.35
C VAL A 84 -0.16 14.91 1.90
N THR A 85 -0.16 13.68 2.34
CA THR A 85 -1.29 12.76 2.11
C THR A 85 -2.51 13.21 2.91
N TYR A 86 -3.64 13.45 2.19
CA TYR A 86 -4.89 13.90 2.80
C TYR A 86 -6.01 12.87 2.78
N ALA A 87 -5.96 11.90 1.86
CA ALA A 87 -6.95 10.82 1.67
C ALA A 87 -6.43 9.78 0.66
N PRO A 88 -6.98 8.54 0.68
CA PRO A 88 -7.68 7.89 1.79
C PRO A 88 -6.72 7.46 2.90
N GLY A 89 -7.29 7.07 4.05
CA GLY A 89 -6.55 6.57 5.20
C GLY A 89 -7.34 6.67 6.49
N LEU A 90 -6.71 6.33 7.61
CA LEU A 90 -7.29 6.46 8.94
C LEU A 90 -7.44 7.94 9.29
N ILE A 91 -8.68 8.38 9.57
CA ILE A 91 -8.99 9.81 9.72
C ILE A 91 -8.14 10.52 10.77
N GLY A 92 -7.94 9.90 11.95
CA GLY A 92 -7.12 10.47 13.01
C GLY A 92 -5.64 10.58 12.62
N ALA A 93 -5.10 9.57 11.94
CA ALA A 93 -3.74 9.55 11.44
C ALA A 93 -3.51 10.62 10.35
N LEU A 94 -4.40 10.71 9.36
CA LEU A 94 -4.37 11.76 8.32
C LEU A 94 -4.42 13.16 8.93
N LEU A 95 -5.27 13.39 9.93
CA LEU A 95 -5.38 14.69 10.59
C LEU A 95 -4.06 15.13 11.23
N VAL A 96 -3.26 14.21 11.77
CA VAL A 96 -1.93 14.55 12.32
C VAL A 96 -1.01 15.09 11.24
N GLY A 97 -0.83 14.37 10.14
CA GLY A 97 0.03 14.79 9.03
C GLY A 97 -0.43 16.09 8.38
N VAL A 98 -1.73 16.17 8.07
CA VAL A 98 -2.31 17.35 7.41
C VAL A 98 -2.20 18.60 8.27
N ASN A 99 -2.51 18.54 9.58
CA ASN A 99 -2.41 19.71 10.45
C ASN A 99 -0.96 20.11 10.71
N TYR A 100 -0.05 19.14 10.83
CA TYR A 100 1.37 19.44 10.94
C TYR A 100 1.90 20.14 9.68
N ALA A 101 1.57 19.64 8.51
CA ALA A 101 1.95 20.22 7.21
C ALA A 101 1.37 21.64 7.03
N LYS A 102 0.11 21.88 7.43
CA LYS A 102 -0.51 23.20 7.44
C LYS A 102 0.26 24.18 8.35
N GLY A 103 0.65 23.73 9.55
CA GLY A 103 1.44 24.53 10.48
C GLY A 103 2.81 24.91 9.91
N LEU A 104 3.49 23.94 9.27
CA LEU A 104 4.76 24.19 8.57
C LEU A 104 4.60 25.18 7.42
N SER A 105 3.60 25.00 6.57
CA SER A 105 3.31 25.87 5.43
C SER A 105 3.02 27.31 5.92
N LEU A 106 2.19 27.45 6.94
CA LEU A 106 1.85 28.76 7.50
C LEU A 106 3.07 29.48 8.09
N SER A 107 3.94 28.75 8.79
CA SER A 107 5.11 29.35 9.47
C SER A 107 6.27 29.65 8.52
N SER A 108 6.43 28.87 7.46
CA SER A 108 7.54 29.00 6.51
C SER A 108 7.18 29.79 5.24
N GLY A 109 5.88 29.94 4.93
CA GLY A 109 5.41 30.50 3.67
C GLY A 109 5.52 29.53 2.49
N VAL A 110 5.99 28.30 2.72
CA VAL A 110 6.13 27.26 1.66
C VAL A 110 4.75 26.73 1.25
N PRO A 111 4.42 26.66 -0.04
CA PRO A 111 3.11 26.19 -0.49
C PRO A 111 2.81 24.73 -0.11
N LEU A 112 1.55 24.47 0.24
CA LEU A 112 1.04 23.15 0.62
C LEU A 112 0.33 22.49 -0.56
N VAL A 113 0.70 21.24 -0.85
CA VAL A 113 0.12 20.43 -1.92
C VAL A 113 -0.56 19.19 -1.32
N PRO A 114 -1.90 19.05 -1.43
CA PRO A 114 -2.59 17.86 -0.99
C PRO A 114 -2.37 16.70 -1.98
N VAL A 115 -2.00 15.53 -1.48
CA VAL A 115 -1.71 14.34 -2.29
C VAL A 115 -2.65 13.20 -1.91
N HIS A 116 -3.21 12.55 -2.91
CA HIS A 116 -4.04 11.36 -2.72
C HIS A 116 -3.16 10.12 -2.57
N HIS A 117 -3.33 9.37 -1.48
CA HIS A 117 -2.50 8.22 -1.11
C HIS A 117 -2.29 7.19 -2.25
N LEU A 118 -3.36 6.81 -2.96
CA LEU A 118 -3.23 5.84 -4.06
C LEU A 118 -2.49 6.42 -5.27
N ARG A 119 -2.60 7.73 -5.51
CA ARG A 119 -1.81 8.40 -6.55
C ARG A 119 -0.34 8.45 -6.18
N SER A 120 0.01 8.58 -4.90
CA SER A 120 1.41 8.52 -4.47
C SER A 120 2.00 7.12 -4.65
N HIS A 121 1.24 6.04 -4.44
CA HIS A 121 1.67 4.68 -4.77
C HIS A 121 1.99 4.52 -6.26
N ILE A 122 1.14 5.06 -7.14
CA ILE A 122 1.41 5.06 -8.59
C ILE A 122 2.65 5.89 -8.90
N ALA A 123 2.76 7.09 -8.33
CA ALA A 123 3.86 8.01 -8.57
C ALA A 123 5.22 7.48 -8.05
N ALA A 124 5.22 6.58 -7.06
CA ALA A 124 6.44 5.94 -6.56
C ALA A 124 7.20 5.17 -7.66
N ASN A 125 6.52 4.70 -8.70
CA ASN A 125 7.17 4.07 -9.85
C ASN A 125 8.11 5.04 -10.58
N TYR A 126 7.82 6.34 -10.58
CA TYR A 126 8.68 7.35 -11.20
C TYR A 126 10.02 7.54 -10.47
N LEU A 127 10.10 7.14 -9.20
CA LEU A 127 11.34 7.16 -8.41
C LEU A 127 12.23 5.94 -8.74
N SER A 128 11.59 4.81 -9.08
CA SER A 128 12.31 3.55 -9.41
C SER A 128 12.67 3.44 -10.89
N TYR A 129 11.88 4.06 -11.76
CA TYR A 129 12.01 3.98 -13.21
C TYR A 129 12.11 5.38 -13.82
N GLU A 130 13.33 5.89 -13.97
CA GLU A 130 13.58 7.26 -14.43
C GLU A 130 12.95 7.59 -15.79
N ASN A 131 12.87 6.60 -16.69
CA ASN A 131 12.33 6.75 -18.04
C ASN A 131 10.82 6.49 -18.14
N LEU A 132 10.16 6.09 -17.05
CA LEU A 132 8.72 5.83 -17.06
C LEU A 132 7.94 7.13 -17.31
N LYS A 133 7.08 7.09 -18.31
CA LYS A 133 6.18 8.19 -18.70
C LYS A 133 4.81 7.63 -19.00
N PRO A 134 3.72 8.39 -18.71
CA PRO A 134 2.41 8.03 -19.22
C PRO A 134 2.37 7.98 -20.76
N PRO A 135 1.42 7.22 -21.37
CA PRO A 135 0.43 6.38 -20.68
C PRO A 135 0.95 4.99 -20.30
N PHE A 136 0.40 4.39 -19.25
CA PHE A 136 0.64 3.01 -18.86
C PHE A 136 -0.49 2.46 -17.95
N LEU A 137 -0.59 1.14 -17.85
CA LEU A 137 -1.44 0.48 -16.88
C LEU A 137 -0.68 0.26 -15.55
N CYS A 138 -1.37 0.50 -14.44
CA CYS A 138 -0.82 0.28 -13.11
C CYS A 138 -1.75 -0.59 -12.27
N LEU A 139 -1.24 -1.72 -11.79
CA LEU A 139 -1.90 -2.54 -10.77
C LEU A 139 -1.43 -2.07 -9.39
N VAL A 140 -2.36 -1.53 -8.60
CA VAL A 140 -2.09 -1.13 -7.21
C VAL A 140 -2.61 -2.22 -6.29
N VAL A 141 -1.71 -2.83 -5.50
CA VAL A 141 -2.03 -3.89 -4.53
C VAL A 141 -1.46 -3.51 -3.17
N SER A 142 -2.33 -3.39 -2.17
CA SER A 142 -1.94 -3.05 -0.81
C SER A 142 -2.83 -3.75 0.22
N GLY A 143 -2.60 -3.48 1.51
CA GLY A 143 -3.45 -3.96 2.60
C GLY A 143 -4.88 -3.45 2.54
N GLY A 144 -5.10 -2.23 2.06
CA GLY A 144 -6.43 -1.61 2.03
C GLY A 144 -7.02 -1.40 0.63
N ASN A 145 -6.23 -1.59 -0.43
CA ASN A 145 -6.67 -1.26 -1.79
C ASN A 145 -6.15 -2.27 -2.82
N THR A 146 -7.02 -2.61 -3.77
CA THR A 146 -6.65 -3.39 -4.96
C THR A 146 -7.40 -2.82 -6.15
N LEU A 147 -6.67 -2.29 -7.13
CA LEU A 147 -7.26 -1.67 -8.32
C LEU A 147 -6.33 -1.73 -9.53
N ILE A 148 -6.93 -1.74 -10.72
CA ILE A 148 -6.27 -1.51 -12.01
C ILE A 148 -6.56 -0.07 -12.45
N THR A 149 -5.54 0.66 -12.82
CA THR A 149 -5.64 2.07 -13.20
C THR A 149 -4.92 2.31 -14.51
N GLU A 150 -5.60 2.94 -15.46
CA GLU A 150 -4.99 3.57 -16.62
C GLU A 150 -4.41 4.93 -16.20
N VAL A 151 -3.12 5.08 -16.32
CA VAL A 151 -2.42 6.35 -16.08
C VAL A 151 -2.25 7.05 -17.43
N LYS A 152 -3.14 7.99 -17.73
CA LYS A 152 -3.13 8.71 -19.01
C LYS A 152 -2.11 9.83 -19.07
N ASP A 153 -1.93 10.50 -17.91
CA ASP A 153 -0.96 11.55 -17.70
C ASP A 153 -0.54 11.57 -16.23
N TYR A 154 0.45 12.34 -15.85
CA TYR A 154 0.96 12.47 -14.48
C TYR A 154 -0.12 12.83 -13.44
N THR A 155 -1.19 13.46 -13.87
CA THR A 155 -2.32 13.87 -13.01
C THR A 155 -3.66 13.27 -13.41
N ASP A 156 -3.75 12.57 -14.56
CA ASP A 156 -4.98 11.96 -15.07
C ASP A 156 -4.94 10.44 -14.93
N PHE A 157 -5.85 9.92 -14.09
CA PHE A 157 -5.95 8.50 -13.71
C PHE A 157 -7.39 8.03 -13.87
N LYS A 158 -7.57 6.94 -14.59
CA LYS A 158 -8.86 6.28 -14.74
C LYS A 158 -8.81 4.90 -14.08
N ILE A 159 -9.65 4.65 -13.10
CA ILE A 159 -9.81 3.31 -12.52
C ILE A 159 -10.57 2.45 -13.51
N LEU A 160 -9.96 1.35 -13.96
CA LEU A 160 -10.56 0.37 -14.87
C LEU A 160 -11.26 -0.75 -14.09
N GLY A 161 -10.67 -1.20 -12.99
CA GLY A 161 -11.21 -2.21 -12.12
C GLY A 161 -10.74 -2.05 -10.68
N ARG A 162 -11.49 -2.59 -9.73
CA ARG A 162 -11.18 -2.53 -8.30
C ARG A 162 -11.76 -3.72 -7.56
N THR A 163 -11.26 -3.97 -6.36
CA THR A 163 -11.90 -4.95 -5.50
C THR A 163 -13.30 -4.51 -5.07
N ARG A 164 -14.24 -5.45 -5.02
CA ARG A 164 -15.63 -5.23 -4.57
C ARG A 164 -15.82 -5.55 -3.08
N ASP A 165 -14.82 -6.17 -2.48
CA ASP A 165 -14.84 -6.59 -1.08
C ASP A 165 -13.46 -6.39 -0.43
N ASP A 166 -12.87 -7.42 0.19
CA ASP A 166 -11.55 -7.33 0.81
C ASP A 166 -10.48 -6.95 -0.23
N ALA A 167 -9.52 -6.10 0.15
CA ALA A 167 -8.31 -5.94 -0.64
C ALA A 167 -7.46 -7.21 -0.60
N ALA A 168 -6.59 -7.40 -1.58
CA ALA A 168 -5.75 -8.60 -1.64
C ALA A 168 -4.86 -8.74 -0.40
N GLY A 169 -4.20 -7.67 0.06
CA GLY A 169 -3.39 -7.70 1.28
C GLY A 169 -4.20 -8.03 2.52
N GLU A 170 -5.41 -7.48 2.64
CA GLU A 170 -6.34 -7.82 3.72
C GLU A 170 -6.74 -9.30 3.69
N ALA A 171 -7.00 -9.85 2.50
CA ALA A 171 -7.30 -11.27 2.34
C ALA A 171 -6.10 -12.16 2.72
N LEU A 172 -4.86 -11.74 2.38
CA LEU A 172 -3.62 -12.40 2.79
C LEU A 172 -3.46 -12.40 4.31
N ASP A 173 -3.66 -11.25 4.98
CA ASP A 173 -3.55 -11.14 6.44
C ASP A 173 -4.60 -12.00 7.16
N LYS A 174 -5.84 -12.03 6.65
CA LYS A 174 -6.92 -12.84 7.20
C LYS A 174 -6.67 -14.34 7.01
N ALA A 175 -6.18 -14.75 5.83
CA ALA A 175 -5.79 -16.13 5.56
C ALA A 175 -4.63 -16.58 6.46
N ALA A 176 -3.59 -15.75 6.58
CA ALA A 176 -2.44 -16.00 7.44
C ALA A 176 -2.85 -16.19 8.91
N ARG A 177 -3.74 -15.32 9.41
CA ARG A 177 -4.30 -15.46 10.78
C ARG A 177 -5.03 -16.77 10.97
N THR A 178 -5.84 -17.21 9.98
CA THR A 178 -6.54 -18.51 10.03
C THR A 178 -5.55 -19.68 10.08
N LEU A 179 -4.38 -19.53 9.47
CA LEU A 179 -3.29 -20.51 9.47
C LEU A 179 -2.39 -20.43 10.74
N GLY A 180 -2.73 -19.56 11.69
CA GLY A 180 -1.96 -19.39 12.93
C GLY A 180 -0.67 -18.58 12.76
N LEU A 181 -0.53 -17.79 11.67
CA LEU A 181 0.63 -16.95 11.44
C LEU A 181 0.46 -15.56 12.06
N ASP A 182 1.57 -15.00 12.54
CA ASP A 182 1.61 -13.67 13.14
C ASP A 182 1.42 -12.55 12.10
N TYR A 183 1.05 -11.36 12.59
CA TYR A 183 1.07 -10.11 11.82
C TYR A 183 2.51 -9.59 11.61
N PRO A 184 2.87 -9.05 10.44
CA PRO A 184 2.07 -8.90 9.20
C PRO A 184 1.84 -10.24 8.48
N GLY A 185 0.57 -10.57 8.30
CA GLY A 185 0.18 -11.90 7.82
C GLY A 185 0.66 -12.20 6.40
N GLY A 186 0.53 -11.24 5.47
CA GLY A 186 0.94 -11.43 4.08
C GLY A 186 2.44 -11.74 3.94
N VAL A 187 3.29 -11.04 4.70
CA VAL A 187 4.76 -11.28 4.70
C VAL A 187 5.09 -12.66 5.24
N ASN A 188 4.44 -13.07 6.33
CA ASN A 188 4.70 -14.37 6.96
C ASN A 188 4.14 -15.51 6.11
N LEU A 189 3.00 -15.29 5.44
CA LEU A 189 2.44 -16.24 4.48
C LEU A 189 3.37 -16.45 3.28
N ASP A 190 3.94 -15.38 2.71
CA ASP A 190 4.91 -15.48 1.60
C ASP A 190 6.16 -16.27 2.01
N LYS A 191 6.68 -16.02 3.22
CA LYS A 191 7.84 -16.76 3.72
C LYS A 191 7.60 -18.26 3.83
N ILE A 192 6.45 -18.67 4.40
CA ILE A 192 6.13 -20.07 4.62
C ILE A 192 5.76 -20.78 3.32
N ALA A 193 5.09 -20.08 2.40
CA ALA A 193 4.67 -20.58 1.10
C ALA A 193 5.85 -21.01 0.20
N LYS A 194 7.04 -20.43 0.39
CA LYS A 194 8.27 -20.81 -0.34
C LYS A 194 8.65 -22.28 -0.17
N ASN A 195 8.19 -22.91 0.93
CA ASN A 195 8.43 -24.31 1.22
C ASN A 195 7.22 -25.19 0.87
N GLY A 196 6.16 -24.63 0.28
CA GLY A 196 4.93 -25.32 -0.05
C GLY A 196 4.79 -25.64 -1.54
N ASN A 197 3.89 -26.57 -1.84
CA ASN A 197 3.47 -26.89 -3.20
C ASN A 197 2.18 -26.13 -3.55
N SER A 198 2.25 -25.25 -4.53
CA SER A 198 1.15 -24.39 -4.95
C SER A 198 0.00 -25.12 -5.67
N ASP A 199 0.15 -26.40 -5.99
CA ASP A 199 -0.85 -27.23 -6.66
C ASP A 199 -1.57 -28.21 -5.72
N SER A 200 -1.20 -28.20 -4.41
CA SER A 200 -1.77 -29.11 -3.41
C SER A 200 -3.25 -28.85 -3.12
N TYR A 201 -3.67 -27.58 -3.16
CA TYR A 201 -5.04 -27.17 -2.89
C TYR A 201 -5.58 -26.29 -4.02
N LYS A 202 -6.86 -26.52 -4.39
CA LYS A 202 -7.55 -25.70 -5.39
C LYS A 202 -8.42 -24.65 -4.71
N PHE A 203 -8.06 -23.38 -4.88
CA PHE A 203 -8.86 -22.26 -4.44
C PHE A 203 -9.67 -21.66 -5.61
N PRO A 204 -10.86 -21.10 -5.34
CA PRO A 204 -11.66 -20.46 -6.38
C PRO A 204 -10.92 -19.22 -6.92
N ARG A 205 -11.21 -18.90 -8.18
CA ARG A 205 -10.83 -17.62 -8.81
C ARG A 205 -12.11 -16.83 -9.00
N PRO A 206 -12.45 -15.96 -8.05
CA PRO A 206 -13.71 -15.23 -8.11
C PRO A 206 -13.78 -14.35 -9.35
N HIS A 207 -14.90 -14.40 -10.05
CA HIS A 207 -15.27 -13.51 -11.14
C HIS A 207 -16.40 -12.61 -10.67
N VAL A 208 -16.38 -11.34 -11.08
CA VAL A 208 -17.43 -10.38 -10.75
C VAL A 208 -18.33 -10.20 -11.97
N ASP A 209 -19.57 -10.68 -11.86
CA ASP A 209 -20.54 -10.61 -12.95
C ASP A 209 -20.79 -9.16 -13.38
N GLY A 210 -20.74 -8.91 -14.69
CA GLY A 210 -20.97 -7.58 -15.27
C GLY A 210 -19.82 -6.56 -15.06
N SER A 211 -18.70 -6.98 -14.47
CA SER A 211 -17.53 -6.14 -14.26
C SER A 211 -16.24 -6.97 -14.42
N PRO A 212 -15.82 -7.26 -15.65
CA PRO A 212 -14.76 -8.22 -15.93
C PRO A 212 -13.38 -7.84 -15.38
N LEU A 213 -13.13 -6.57 -15.07
CA LEU A 213 -11.86 -6.07 -14.51
C LEU A 213 -11.90 -5.89 -12.98
N ASP A 214 -13.04 -6.17 -12.34
CA ASP A 214 -13.13 -6.06 -10.89
C ASP A 214 -12.66 -7.33 -10.19
N PHE A 215 -12.16 -7.16 -8.97
CA PHE A 215 -11.67 -8.25 -8.12
C PHE A 215 -12.67 -8.58 -6.99
N SER A 216 -12.56 -9.78 -6.47
CA SER A 216 -13.19 -10.21 -5.22
C SER A 216 -12.25 -11.20 -4.51
N PHE A 217 -11.96 -10.96 -3.25
CA PHE A 217 -11.05 -11.81 -2.45
C PHE A 217 -11.72 -12.42 -1.22
N SER A 218 -12.95 -11.98 -0.86
CA SER A 218 -13.67 -12.53 0.29
C SER A 218 -14.00 -14.01 0.15
N GLY A 219 -14.31 -14.46 -1.07
CA GLY A 219 -14.54 -15.87 -1.38
C GLY A 219 -13.27 -16.72 -1.21
N LEU A 220 -12.13 -16.19 -1.60
CA LEU A 220 -10.83 -16.83 -1.41
C LEU A 220 -10.51 -17.03 0.06
N LYS A 221 -10.64 -15.97 0.88
CA LYS A 221 -10.47 -16.05 2.34
C LYS A 221 -11.39 -17.11 2.96
N THR A 222 -12.67 -17.08 2.60
CA THR A 222 -13.66 -18.03 3.13
C THR A 222 -13.31 -19.47 2.77
N SER A 223 -12.74 -19.71 1.60
CA SER A 223 -12.33 -21.05 1.19
C SER A 223 -11.17 -21.62 2.03
N VAL A 224 -10.23 -20.77 2.50
CA VAL A 224 -9.19 -21.20 3.45
C VAL A 224 -9.81 -21.56 4.81
N ILE A 225 -10.72 -20.74 5.32
CA ILE A 225 -11.40 -21.01 6.59
C ILE A 225 -12.14 -22.35 6.52
N ASN A 226 -12.89 -22.58 5.43
CA ASN A 226 -13.62 -23.81 5.23
C ASN A 226 -12.70 -25.03 5.07
N LEU A 227 -11.56 -24.88 4.40
CA LEU A 227 -10.55 -25.96 4.26
C LEU A 227 -10.04 -26.41 5.64
N ILE A 228 -9.61 -25.46 6.47
CA ILE A 228 -9.10 -25.73 7.80
C ILE A 228 -10.17 -26.39 8.68
N HIS A 229 -11.37 -25.80 8.72
CA HIS A 229 -12.48 -26.30 9.52
C HIS A 229 -12.91 -27.73 9.11
N ASN A 230 -12.98 -27.99 7.82
CA ASN A 230 -13.31 -29.34 7.31
C ASN A 230 -12.24 -30.37 7.66
N ALA A 231 -10.96 -30.01 7.61
CA ALA A 231 -9.87 -30.90 8.00
C ALA A 231 -9.92 -31.21 9.49
N GLU A 232 -10.15 -30.20 10.35
CA GLU A 232 -10.31 -30.37 11.79
C GLU A 232 -11.48 -31.32 12.13
N GLN A 233 -12.63 -31.16 11.48
CA GLN A 233 -13.78 -32.05 11.67
C GLN A 233 -13.50 -33.51 11.30
N LYS A 234 -12.64 -33.74 10.31
CA LYS A 234 -12.26 -35.08 9.85
C LYS A 234 -11.07 -35.64 10.63
N GLY A 235 -10.44 -34.87 11.51
CA GLY A 235 -9.20 -35.23 12.18
C GLY A 235 -8.00 -35.29 11.23
N GLU A 236 -8.07 -34.59 10.09
CA GLU A 236 -6.99 -34.49 9.11
C GLU A 236 -6.09 -33.29 9.43
N THR A 237 -4.80 -33.39 9.15
CA THR A 237 -3.87 -32.28 9.22
C THR A 237 -3.62 -31.69 7.85
N VAL A 238 -3.62 -30.35 7.74
CA VAL A 238 -3.27 -29.64 6.50
C VAL A 238 -1.83 -29.14 6.57
N SER A 239 -1.14 -29.18 5.44
CA SER A 239 0.18 -28.58 5.31
C SER A 239 0.03 -27.06 5.17
N VAL A 240 0.37 -26.32 6.21
CA VAL A 240 0.29 -24.84 6.21
C VAL A 240 1.12 -24.22 5.08
N PRO A 241 2.36 -24.71 4.78
CA PRO A 241 3.12 -24.23 3.61
C PRO A 241 2.38 -24.43 2.29
N ASP A 242 1.75 -25.60 2.09
CA ASP A 242 1.06 -25.91 0.83
C ASP A 242 -0.22 -25.08 0.69
N VAL A 243 -0.97 -24.89 1.79
CA VAL A 243 -2.14 -23.99 1.79
C VAL A 243 -1.71 -22.56 1.45
N GLY A 244 -0.65 -22.06 2.07
CA GLY A 244 -0.10 -20.74 1.79
C GLY A 244 0.33 -20.58 0.33
N ALA A 245 1.07 -21.55 -0.21
CA ALA A 245 1.53 -21.52 -1.60
C ALA A 245 0.35 -21.57 -2.60
N SER A 246 -0.62 -22.44 -2.37
CA SER A 246 -1.81 -22.57 -3.22
C SER A 246 -2.70 -21.33 -3.16
N PHE A 247 -2.83 -20.70 -1.98
CA PHE A 247 -3.59 -19.46 -1.80
C PHE A 247 -2.93 -18.29 -2.52
N LEU A 248 -1.60 -18.09 -2.34
CA LEU A 248 -0.85 -17.06 -3.05
C LEU A 248 -0.95 -17.23 -4.56
N LYS A 249 -0.85 -18.47 -5.07
CA LYS A 249 -1.05 -18.76 -6.49
C LYS A 249 -2.42 -18.29 -6.97
N ALA A 250 -3.50 -18.58 -6.22
CA ALA A 250 -4.85 -18.18 -6.62
C ALA A 250 -5.02 -16.65 -6.63
N VAL A 251 -4.40 -15.94 -5.69
CA VAL A 251 -4.38 -14.47 -5.67
C VAL A 251 -3.64 -13.91 -6.88
N VAL A 252 -2.44 -14.43 -7.16
CA VAL A 252 -1.61 -14.00 -8.31
C VAL A 252 -2.31 -14.31 -9.64
N ASP A 253 -2.88 -15.51 -9.78
CA ASP A 253 -3.62 -15.89 -10.98
C ASP A 253 -4.82 -14.95 -11.24
N SER A 254 -5.50 -14.49 -10.15
CA SER A 254 -6.60 -13.52 -10.29
C SER A 254 -6.11 -12.18 -10.84
N PHE A 255 -4.93 -11.71 -10.46
CA PHE A 255 -4.34 -10.51 -11.02
C PHE A 255 -3.91 -10.68 -12.48
N CYS A 256 -3.22 -11.79 -12.78
CA CYS A 256 -2.72 -12.06 -14.13
C CYS A 256 -3.84 -12.17 -15.15
N LEU A 257 -4.92 -12.86 -14.81
CA LEU A 257 -6.06 -13.04 -15.72
C LEU A 257 -6.74 -11.72 -16.08
N LEU A 258 -6.92 -10.82 -15.10
CA LEU A 258 -7.61 -9.55 -15.34
C LEU A 258 -6.68 -8.51 -15.98
N TYR A 259 -5.41 -8.45 -15.58
CA TYR A 259 -4.45 -7.51 -16.13
C TYR A 259 -4.09 -7.81 -17.59
N THR A 260 -4.02 -9.09 -17.96
CA THR A 260 -3.68 -9.51 -19.33
C THR A 260 -4.89 -9.52 -20.29
N SER A 261 -6.12 -9.61 -19.79
CA SER A 261 -7.33 -9.58 -20.65
C SER A 261 -7.54 -8.20 -21.28
N ASP A 262 -7.20 -7.12 -20.56
CA ASP A 262 -7.31 -5.74 -21.07
C ASP A 262 -6.22 -5.43 -22.11
N ALA A 263 -5.04 -6.04 -21.98
CA ALA A 263 -3.93 -5.85 -22.90
C ALA A 263 -4.07 -6.63 -24.23
N ALA A 264 -5.05 -7.53 -24.33
CA ALA A 264 -5.30 -8.35 -25.54
C ALA A 264 -6.37 -7.75 -26.45
N ASP A 265 -7.14 -6.74 -25.97
CA ASP A 265 -8.25 -6.12 -26.71
C ASP A 265 -7.83 -4.80 -27.41
N GLU A 266 -6.56 -4.39 -27.31
CA GLU A 266 -5.93 -3.30 -28.08
C GLU A 266 -4.95 -3.87 -29.13
#